data_9ea4efcc7f36c7001fc7d323903d096a
#
_entry.id   9ea4efcc7f36c7001fc7d323903d096a
#
_cell.length_a   1.000
_cell.length_b   1.000
_cell.length_c   1.000
_cell.angle_alpha   90.00
_cell.angle_beta   90.00
_cell.angle_gamma   90.00
#
_symmetry.space_group_name_H-M   'P 1'
#
loop_
_entity.id
_entity.type
_entity.pdbx_description
1 polymer ?
#
loop_
_entity_poly.entity_id
_entity_poly.type
_entity_poly.pdbx_seq_one_letter_code
_entity_poly.pdbx_strand_id
1 'polypeptide(L)'
;PKSKLENLKNLCDDGGELSAQAVLAQMALAASLHFPAITEFSKVKSHGFYCYKKGLLENFTVSTDAKPTVCIIFYRSYLMADDLEPINQLFRDFKKRDIKIIGIFVNSLKIKSTAKWIESMLSKISPIAILNATAFSAKSRETGKSPLDHVGVPVFQIILSTSKKESWRRNPIGLNSSDLAMHVAIPEVDGRINGGIVSFKSEQAIDLSLIHI
;
A
#
# COMPACT_ATOMS: atom_id res chain seq x y z
N PRO A 1 -1.98 34.73 2.32
CA PRO A 1 -2.30 33.97 1.10
C PRO A 1 -1.38 32.75 0.91
N LYS A 2 -0.03 32.89 0.98
CA LYS A 2 0.91 31.75 0.79
C LYS A 2 0.65 30.60 1.78
N SER A 3 0.43 30.89 3.05
CA SER A 3 0.17 29.89 4.09
C SER A 3 -1.11 29.07 3.85
N LYS A 4 -2.17 29.68 3.30
CA LYS A 4 -3.41 28.97 2.95
C LYS A 4 -3.22 28.01 1.77
N LEU A 5 -2.48 28.43 0.73
CA LEU A 5 -2.15 27.57 -0.40
C LEU A 5 -1.25 26.41 0.00
N GLU A 6 -0.29 26.66 0.89
CA GLU A 6 0.61 25.64 1.42
C GLU A 6 -0.15 24.60 2.29
N ASN A 7 -1.13 25.07 3.07
CA ASN A 7 -2.01 24.20 3.84
C ASN A 7 -2.91 23.34 2.92
N LEU A 8 -3.53 23.93 1.89
CA LEU A 8 -4.30 23.19 0.89
C LEU A 8 -3.44 22.13 0.19
N LYS A 9 -2.22 22.51 -0.23
CA LYS A 9 -1.29 21.57 -0.82
C LYS A 9 -0.99 20.38 0.12
N ASN A 10 -0.68 20.68 1.38
CA ASN A 10 -0.40 19.63 2.37
C ASN A 10 -1.60 18.69 2.57
N LEU A 11 -2.82 19.22 2.59
CA LEU A 11 -4.04 18.42 2.68
C LEU A 11 -4.21 17.51 1.44
N CYS A 12 -3.94 18.02 0.24
CA CYS A 12 -3.96 17.22 -0.99
C CYS A 12 -2.88 16.12 -0.96
N ASP A 13 -1.67 16.46 -0.51
CA ASP A 13 -0.54 15.53 -0.41
C ASP A 13 -0.79 14.44 0.67
N ASP A 14 -1.52 14.78 1.74
CA ASP A 14 -1.91 13.82 2.77
C ASP A 14 -2.92 12.80 2.23
N GLY A 15 -3.84 13.20 1.34
CA GLY A 15 -4.84 12.35 0.69
C GLY A 15 -5.90 11.79 1.66
N GLY A 16 -6.82 11.01 1.13
CA GLY A 16 -7.91 10.38 1.87
C GLY A 16 -9.17 11.24 1.99
N GLU A 17 -10.27 10.62 2.41
CA GLU A 17 -11.59 11.24 2.45
C GLU A 17 -11.62 12.50 3.31
N LEU A 18 -11.11 12.45 4.53
CA LEU A 18 -11.08 13.60 5.46
C LEU A 18 -10.23 14.75 4.91
N SER A 19 -9.11 14.45 4.26
CA SER A 19 -8.28 15.47 3.60
C SER A 19 -9.01 16.13 2.44
N ALA A 20 -9.69 15.33 1.61
CA ALA A 20 -10.49 15.83 0.50
C ALA A 20 -11.64 16.72 0.99
N GLN A 21 -12.36 16.29 2.02
CA GLN A 21 -13.42 17.09 2.65
C GLN A 21 -12.86 18.41 3.23
N ALA A 22 -11.68 18.38 3.87
CA ALA A 22 -11.02 19.58 4.40
C ALA A 22 -10.61 20.55 3.29
N VAL A 23 -10.11 20.05 2.17
CA VAL A 23 -9.81 20.86 0.97
C VAL A 23 -11.07 21.51 0.44
N LEU A 24 -12.15 20.75 0.26
CA LEU A 24 -13.43 21.26 -0.22
C LEU A 24 -14.01 22.32 0.72
N ALA A 25 -13.95 22.09 2.05
CA ALA A 25 -14.39 23.07 3.05
C ALA A 25 -13.60 24.39 2.94
N GLN A 26 -12.28 24.33 2.79
CA GLN A 26 -11.45 25.53 2.65
C GLN A 26 -11.70 26.26 1.32
N MET A 27 -11.93 25.52 0.23
CA MET A 27 -12.29 26.11 -1.06
C MET A 27 -13.65 26.76 -1.02
N ALA A 28 -14.66 26.13 -0.40
CA ALA A 28 -15.99 26.69 -0.21
C ALA A 28 -15.94 27.99 0.60
N LEU A 29 -15.19 28.01 1.71
CA LEU A 29 -14.98 29.23 2.52
C LEU A 29 -14.31 30.35 1.70
N ALA A 30 -13.34 30.01 0.85
CA ALA A 30 -12.68 30.99 -0.02
C ALA A 30 -13.65 31.56 -1.07
N ALA A 31 -14.64 30.78 -1.50
CA ALA A 31 -15.72 31.18 -2.40
C ALA A 31 -16.92 31.80 -1.70
N SER A 32 -16.84 32.06 -0.38
CA SER A 32 -17.95 32.55 0.44
C SER A 32 -19.17 31.60 0.47
N LEU A 33 -18.94 30.32 0.25
CA LEU A 33 -19.95 29.27 0.36
C LEU A 33 -19.92 28.64 1.76
N HIS A 34 -21.07 28.17 2.21
CA HIS A 34 -21.17 27.44 3.46
C HIS A 34 -20.80 25.98 3.26
N PHE A 35 -19.87 25.44 4.07
CA PHE A 35 -19.53 24.04 4.11
C PHE A 35 -19.35 23.61 5.57
N PRO A 36 -19.82 22.40 5.97
CA PRO A 36 -19.65 21.93 7.34
C PRO A 36 -18.18 21.95 7.76
N ALA A 37 -17.90 22.46 8.94
CA ALA A 37 -16.55 22.45 9.50
C ALA A 37 -16.14 21.02 9.82
N ILE A 38 -14.93 20.64 9.41
CA ILE A 38 -14.32 19.38 9.81
C ILE A 38 -13.57 19.62 11.10
N THR A 39 -14.06 19.01 12.18
CA THR A 39 -13.54 19.22 13.53
C THR A 39 -12.43 18.26 13.92
N GLU A 40 -12.34 17.10 13.28
CA GLU A 40 -11.32 16.09 13.56
C GLU A 40 -10.55 15.73 12.29
N PHE A 41 -9.27 15.93 12.33
CA PHE A 41 -8.36 15.62 11.25
C PHE A 41 -7.19 14.78 11.78
N SER A 42 -7.21 13.47 11.47
CA SER A 42 -6.12 12.57 11.81
C SER A 42 -5.24 12.31 10.59
N LYS A 43 -4.02 12.79 10.66
CA LYS A 43 -3.03 12.55 9.61
C LYS A 43 -2.56 11.10 9.63
N VAL A 44 -2.80 10.34 8.56
CA VAL A 44 -2.24 9.00 8.40
C VAL A 44 -0.73 9.07 8.28
N LYS A 45 -0.02 8.31 9.11
CA LYS A 45 1.45 8.23 9.11
C LYS A 45 1.98 7.81 7.74
N SER A 46 3.24 8.15 7.45
CA SER A 46 3.92 7.76 6.20
C SER A 46 4.13 6.24 6.06
N HIS A 47 4.18 5.53 7.17
CA HIS A 47 4.30 4.08 7.27
C HIS A 47 3.72 3.60 8.59
N GLY A 48 3.36 2.33 8.65
CA GLY A 48 2.77 1.74 9.85
C GLY A 48 2.23 0.35 9.59
N PHE A 49 1.43 -0.13 10.54
CA PHE A 49 0.80 -1.43 10.48
C PHE A 49 -0.68 -1.34 10.17
N TYR A 50 -1.15 -2.33 9.44
CA TYR A 50 -2.54 -2.49 9.07
C TYR A 50 -3.06 -3.89 9.44
N CYS A 51 -4.28 -3.96 9.92
CA CYS A 51 -4.99 -5.21 10.18
C CYS A 51 -6.41 -5.13 9.59
N TYR A 52 -6.77 -6.13 8.80
CA TYR A 52 -8.07 -6.23 8.13
C TYR A 52 -9.29 -5.92 9.03
N LYS A 53 -9.27 -6.33 10.32
CA LYS A 53 -10.41 -6.12 11.22
C LYS A 53 -10.34 -4.83 12.05
N LYS A 54 -9.13 -4.30 12.23
CA LYS A 54 -8.88 -3.18 13.15
C LYS A 54 -8.47 -1.90 12.41
N GLY A 55 -8.26 -1.99 11.08
CA GLY A 55 -7.73 -0.87 10.30
C GLY A 55 -6.27 -0.56 10.65
N LEU A 56 -5.95 0.71 10.79
CA LEU A 56 -4.64 1.19 11.20
C LEU A 56 -4.35 0.80 12.66
N LEU A 57 -3.15 0.31 12.91
CA LEU A 57 -2.70 -0.03 14.25
C LEU A 57 -1.74 1.07 14.74
N GLU A 58 -2.11 1.73 15.83
CA GLU A 58 -1.24 2.72 16.48
C GLU A 58 -0.05 2.05 17.16
N ASN A 59 -0.30 0.93 17.82
CA ASN A 59 0.69 0.13 18.51
C ASN A 59 0.69 -1.30 17.95
N PHE A 60 1.88 -1.77 17.61
CA PHE A 60 2.08 -3.14 17.13
C PHE A 60 2.97 -3.89 18.12
N THR A 61 2.44 -4.98 18.65
CA THR A 61 3.19 -5.95 19.47
C THR A 61 3.37 -7.24 18.68
N VAL A 62 4.59 -7.73 18.62
CA VAL A 62 4.85 -9.05 18.04
C VAL A 62 4.20 -10.08 18.94
N SER A 63 3.31 -10.88 18.37
CA SER A 63 2.70 -12.00 19.10
C SER A 63 3.73 -13.10 19.31
N THR A 64 3.70 -13.71 20.47
CA THR A 64 4.55 -14.86 20.84
C THR A 64 4.04 -16.19 20.26
N ASP A 65 2.98 -16.17 19.47
CA ASP A 65 2.43 -17.37 18.82
C ASP A 65 3.46 -17.99 17.88
N ALA A 66 3.67 -19.28 17.96
CA ALA A 66 4.60 -20.05 17.14
C ALA A 66 4.12 -20.25 15.67
N LYS A 67 3.08 -19.53 15.22
CA LYS A 67 2.55 -19.65 13.86
C LYS A 67 3.45 -19.02 12.83
N PRO A 68 3.59 -19.65 11.64
CA PRO A 68 4.32 -19.05 10.55
C PRO A 68 3.72 -17.68 10.19
N THR A 69 4.59 -16.67 10.11
CA THR A 69 4.16 -15.29 9.89
C THR A 69 4.65 -14.80 8.54
N VAL A 70 3.76 -14.23 7.75
CA VAL A 70 4.05 -13.57 6.46
C VAL A 70 3.79 -12.08 6.60
N CYS A 71 4.68 -11.24 6.06
CA CYS A 71 4.44 -9.80 5.95
C CYS A 71 3.93 -9.46 4.55
N ILE A 72 2.87 -8.67 4.46
CA ILE A 72 2.48 -8.02 3.20
C ILE A 72 2.83 -6.53 3.27
N ILE A 73 3.60 -6.05 2.28
CA ILE A 73 4.03 -4.66 2.18
C ILE A 73 3.34 -4.02 0.98
N PHE A 74 2.63 -2.93 1.21
CA PHE A 74 1.84 -2.24 0.20
C PHE A 74 1.92 -0.73 0.35
N TYR A 75 1.52 0.01 -0.69
CA TYR A 75 1.57 1.47 -0.64
C TYR A 75 0.49 2.07 0.26
N ARG A 76 0.85 3.13 0.98
CA ARG A 76 -0.07 3.98 1.75
C ARG A 76 -1.24 4.48 0.89
N SER A 77 -1.04 4.67 -0.41
CA SER A 77 -2.08 5.12 -1.33
C SER A 77 -3.30 4.19 -1.37
N TYR A 78 -3.15 2.88 -1.15
CA TYR A 78 -4.28 1.96 -1.05
C TYR A 78 -5.17 2.25 0.17
N LEU A 79 -4.55 2.63 1.31
CA LEU A 79 -5.30 3.10 2.49
C LEU A 79 -6.04 4.41 2.21
N MET A 80 -5.36 5.35 1.54
CA MET A 80 -5.92 6.67 1.28
C MET A 80 -7.06 6.64 0.25
N ALA A 81 -7.05 5.65 -0.64
CA ALA A 81 -8.08 5.43 -1.66
C ALA A 81 -9.18 4.45 -1.20
N ASP A 82 -9.09 3.92 0.03
CA ASP A 82 -9.93 2.81 0.53
C ASP A 82 -9.94 1.58 -0.41
N ASP A 83 -8.86 1.39 -1.18
CA ASP A 83 -8.70 0.33 -2.18
C ASP A 83 -7.98 -0.89 -1.57
N LEU A 84 -8.52 -1.39 -0.46
CA LEU A 84 -7.87 -2.40 0.40
C LEU A 84 -8.40 -3.82 0.18
N GLU A 85 -9.42 -4.02 -0.65
CA GLU A 85 -10.04 -5.34 -0.79
C GLU A 85 -9.08 -6.45 -1.22
N PRO A 86 -8.12 -6.24 -2.14
CA PRO A 86 -7.11 -7.27 -2.46
C PRO A 86 -6.25 -7.65 -1.25
N ILE A 87 -5.87 -6.66 -0.45
CA ILE A 87 -5.08 -6.86 0.77
C ILE A 87 -5.91 -7.62 1.80
N ASN A 88 -7.17 -7.22 2.00
CA ASN A 88 -8.11 -7.84 2.93
C ASN A 88 -8.40 -9.30 2.54
N GLN A 89 -8.49 -9.59 1.24
CA GLN A 89 -8.68 -10.95 0.75
C GLN A 89 -7.48 -11.84 1.09
N LEU A 90 -6.26 -11.33 0.93
CA LEU A 90 -5.06 -12.06 1.35
C LEU A 90 -5.08 -12.36 2.86
N PHE A 91 -5.49 -11.41 3.71
CA PHE A 91 -5.67 -11.67 5.14
C PHE A 91 -6.63 -12.82 5.41
N ARG A 92 -7.78 -12.86 4.70
CA ARG A 92 -8.78 -13.94 4.82
C ARG A 92 -8.22 -15.29 4.38
N ASP A 93 -7.50 -15.33 3.28
CA ASP A 93 -7.00 -16.58 2.69
C ASP A 93 -5.81 -17.16 3.45
N PHE A 94 -4.90 -16.34 3.95
CA PHE A 94 -3.83 -16.80 4.83
C PHE A 94 -4.36 -17.31 6.17
N LYS A 95 -5.37 -16.61 6.72
CA LYS A 95 -6.04 -17.06 7.95
C LYS A 95 -6.68 -18.45 7.80
N LYS A 96 -7.33 -18.75 6.65
CA LYS A 96 -7.89 -20.08 6.36
C LYS A 96 -6.82 -21.18 6.38
N ARG A 97 -5.56 -20.85 6.12
CA ARG A 97 -4.41 -21.76 6.08
C ARG A 97 -3.60 -21.79 7.37
N ASP A 98 -4.14 -21.18 8.41
CA ASP A 98 -3.47 -21.02 9.73
C ASP A 98 -2.09 -20.33 9.67
N ILE A 99 -1.92 -19.46 8.68
CA ILE A 99 -0.74 -18.61 8.53
C ILE A 99 -1.09 -17.20 9.01
N LYS A 100 -0.26 -16.65 9.87
CA LYS A 100 -0.39 -15.27 10.34
C LYS A 100 0.09 -14.31 9.25
N ILE A 101 -0.70 -13.29 8.97
CA ILE A 101 -0.32 -12.22 8.07
C ILE A 101 -0.29 -10.87 8.79
N ILE A 102 0.75 -10.08 8.53
CA ILE A 102 0.94 -8.73 9.07
C ILE A 102 1.00 -7.77 7.90
N GLY A 103 0.08 -6.79 7.88
CA GLY A 103 0.07 -5.72 6.89
C GLY A 103 0.99 -4.58 7.31
N ILE A 104 1.83 -4.14 6.38
CA ILE A 104 2.72 -2.99 6.54
C ILE A 104 2.47 -2.06 5.37
N PHE A 105 2.03 -0.85 5.65
CA PHE A 105 1.89 0.16 4.61
C PHE A 105 3.07 1.14 4.64
N VAL A 106 3.43 1.64 3.46
CA VAL A 106 4.54 2.58 3.27
C VAL A 106 4.20 3.61 2.20
N ASN A 107 4.73 4.82 2.34
CA ASN A 107 4.68 5.80 1.26
C ASN A 107 5.75 5.51 0.18
N SER A 108 6.94 5.07 0.58
CA SER A 108 8.02 4.66 -0.33
C SER A 108 9.10 3.88 0.42
N LEU A 109 9.58 2.80 -0.20
CA LEU A 109 10.71 2.02 0.30
C LEU A 109 12.07 2.70 0.09
N LYS A 110 12.13 3.77 -0.73
CA LYS A 110 13.36 4.54 -1.02
C LYS A 110 13.64 5.64 0.00
N ILE A 111 12.69 5.99 0.85
CA ILE A 111 12.90 7.01 1.90
C ILE A 111 13.71 6.36 3.03
N LYS A 112 14.87 6.93 3.33
CA LYS A 112 15.82 6.38 4.31
C LYS A 112 15.19 6.09 5.69
N SER A 113 14.32 6.97 6.19
CA SER A 113 13.61 6.75 7.46
C SER A 113 12.66 5.56 7.41
N THR A 114 11.88 5.45 6.33
CA THR A 114 10.96 4.32 6.10
C THR A 114 11.73 3.01 5.92
N ALA A 115 12.83 3.02 5.16
CA ALA A 115 13.67 1.86 4.94
C ALA A 115 14.22 1.30 6.26
N LYS A 116 14.85 2.17 7.09
CA LYS A 116 15.37 1.78 8.41
C LYS A 116 14.28 1.26 9.34
N TRP A 117 13.10 1.88 9.32
CA TRP A 117 11.97 1.44 10.12
C TRP A 117 11.51 0.04 9.70
N ILE A 118 11.39 -0.21 8.39
CA ILE A 118 11.02 -1.54 7.84
C ILE A 118 12.05 -2.59 8.24
N GLU A 119 13.34 -2.34 8.07
CA GLU A 119 14.41 -3.26 8.48
C GLU A 119 14.28 -3.64 9.96
N SER A 120 14.08 -2.63 10.83
CA SER A 120 13.87 -2.86 12.25
C SER A 120 12.60 -3.68 12.55
N MET A 121 11.50 -3.41 11.85
CA MET A 121 10.25 -4.14 12.08
C MET A 121 10.33 -5.57 11.54
N LEU A 122 10.90 -5.79 10.36
CA LEU A 122 11.09 -7.13 9.81
C LEU A 122 11.99 -7.99 10.71
N SER A 123 13.06 -7.41 11.28
CA SER A 123 13.90 -8.12 12.27
C SER A 123 13.12 -8.55 13.51
N LYS A 124 12.22 -7.69 14.01
CA LYS A 124 11.37 -8.01 15.18
C LYS A 124 10.30 -9.05 14.88
N ILE A 125 9.71 -8.98 13.70
CA ILE A 125 8.63 -9.88 13.27
C ILE A 125 9.18 -11.25 12.89
N SER A 126 10.38 -11.31 12.31
CA SER A 126 11.02 -12.53 11.79
C SER A 126 10.07 -13.31 10.87
N PRO A 127 9.57 -12.72 9.78
CA PRO A 127 8.63 -13.41 8.89
C PRO A 127 9.32 -14.55 8.16
N ILE A 128 8.55 -15.57 7.74
CA ILE A 128 9.04 -16.65 6.88
C ILE A 128 9.07 -16.26 5.40
N ALA A 129 8.30 -15.25 5.02
CA ALA A 129 8.24 -14.70 3.66
C ALA A 129 7.67 -13.28 3.68
N ILE A 130 7.95 -12.53 2.62
CA ILE A 130 7.40 -11.19 2.39
C ILE A 130 6.63 -11.20 1.06
N LEU A 131 5.39 -10.71 1.09
CA LEU A 131 4.60 -10.38 -0.10
C LEU A 131 4.78 -8.88 -0.37
N ASN A 132 5.41 -8.53 -1.46
CA ASN A 132 5.61 -7.14 -1.84
C ASN A 132 4.57 -6.73 -2.90
N ALA A 133 3.64 -5.86 -2.51
CA ALA A 133 2.66 -5.26 -3.41
C ALA A 133 3.04 -3.83 -3.83
N THR A 134 4.27 -3.39 -3.51
CA THR A 134 4.78 -2.11 -4.03
C THR A 134 5.33 -2.29 -5.44
N ALA A 135 5.26 -1.24 -6.25
CA ALA A 135 5.88 -1.19 -7.58
C ALA A 135 7.30 -0.65 -7.51
N PHE A 136 8.01 -0.73 -8.61
CA PHE A 136 9.37 -0.22 -8.79
C PHE A 136 10.45 -0.96 -7.98
N SER A 137 11.70 -0.60 -8.25
CA SER A 137 12.84 -1.08 -7.47
C SER A 137 12.89 -0.43 -6.09
N ALA A 138 13.11 -1.23 -5.06
CA ALA A 138 13.34 -0.79 -3.69
C ALA A 138 14.84 -0.68 -3.35
N LYS A 139 15.75 -1.05 -4.26
CA LYS A 139 17.19 -0.97 -4.05
C LYS A 139 17.66 0.48 -3.85
N SER A 140 18.47 0.68 -2.84
CA SER A 140 19.22 1.92 -2.65
C SER A 140 20.31 2.03 -3.72
N ARG A 141 20.47 3.22 -4.30
CA ARG A 141 21.57 3.50 -5.24
C ARG A 141 22.95 3.42 -4.56
N GLU A 142 23.02 3.70 -3.25
CA GLU A 142 24.25 3.74 -2.49
C GLU A 142 24.74 2.33 -2.10
N THR A 143 23.82 1.45 -1.71
CA THR A 143 24.15 0.13 -1.16
C THR A 143 23.83 -1.03 -2.09
N GLY A 144 23.07 -0.80 -3.15
CA GLY A 144 22.56 -1.86 -4.03
C GLY A 144 21.59 -2.84 -3.35
N LYS A 145 21.21 -2.60 -2.08
CA LYS A 145 20.34 -3.46 -1.29
C LYS A 145 18.96 -2.85 -1.11
N SER A 146 17.96 -3.68 -1.01
CA SER A 146 16.60 -3.31 -0.63
C SER A 146 16.39 -3.52 0.88
N PRO A 147 15.58 -2.69 1.55
CA PRO A 147 15.23 -2.92 2.95
C PRO A 147 14.49 -4.24 3.17
N LEU A 148 13.88 -4.82 2.13
CA LEU A 148 13.19 -6.11 2.21
C LEU A 148 14.15 -7.30 2.26
N ASP A 149 15.42 -7.12 1.84
CA ASP A 149 16.44 -8.17 1.83
C ASP A 149 17.08 -8.36 3.22
N HIS A 150 16.78 -7.46 4.17
CA HIS A 150 17.44 -7.38 5.47
C HIS A 150 17.35 -8.67 6.30
N VAL A 151 16.22 -9.36 6.22
CA VAL A 151 15.96 -10.59 7.02
C VAL A 151 16.26 -11.89 6.27
N GLY A 152 16.71 -11.82 5.02
CA GLY A 152 17.15 -12.99 4.25
C GLY A 152 16.06 -14.02 3.93
N VAL A 153 14.79 -13.61 3.90
CA VAL A 153 13.65 -14.47 3.55
C VAL A 153 13.18 -14.24 2.11
N PRO A 154 12.48 -15.20 1.50
CA PRO A 154 11.90 -15.02 0.17
C PRO A 154 10.99 -13.79 0.09
N VAL A 155 11.18 -12.96 -0.94
CA VAL A 155 10.34 -11.80 -1.23
C VAL A 155 9.59 -12.04 -2.53
N PHE A 156 8.28 -12.27 -2.41
CA PHE A 156 7.38 -12.49 -3.54
C PHE A 156 6.80 -11.16 -4.01
N GLN A 157 7.02 -10.82 -5.26
CA GLN A 157 6.36 -9.69 -5.91
C GLN A 157 4.96 -10.11 -6.31
N ILE A 158 3.96 -9.55 -5.68
CA ILE A 158 2.54 -9.75 -6.05
C ILE A 158 2.05 -8.55 -6.86
N ILE A 159 1.17 -8.82 -7.82
CA ILE A 159 0.73 -7.82 -8.79
C ILE A 159 -0.72 -7.47 -8.51
N LEU A 160 -0.96 -6.21 -8.16
CA LEU A 160 -2.28 -5.58 -8.14
C LEU A 160 -2.46 -4.88 -9.49
N SER A 161 -3.02 -5.59 -10.48
CA SER A 161 -3.08 -5.10 -11.85
C SER A 161 -3.99 -3.87 -11.98
N THR A 162 -3.55 -2.91 -12.77
CA THR A 162 -4.35 -1.73 -13.14
C THR A 162 -5.34 -2.01 -14.26
N SER A 163 -5.25 -3.19 -14.89
CA SER A 163 -6.12 -3.62 -15.99
C SER A 163 -7.35 -4.37 -15.48
N LYS A 164 -8.40 -4.37 -16.31
CA LYS A 164 -9.53 -5.29 -16.14
C LYS A 164 -9.12 -6.70 -16.52
N LYS A 165 -9.73 -7.70 -15.87
CA LYS A 165 -9.46 -9.12 -16.13
C LYS A 165 -9.74 -9.53 -17.58
N GLU A 166 -10.81 -8.98 -18.18
CA GLU A 166 -11.18 -9.22 -19.58
C GLU A 166 -10.12 -8.68 -20.56
N SER A 167 -9.58 -7.50 -20.27
CA SER A 167 -8.51 -6.89 -21.07
C SER A 167 -7.24 -7.72 -21.01
N TRP A 168 -6.88 -8.20 -19.81
CA TRP A 168 -5.76 -9.12 -19.63
C TRP A 168 -5.93 -10.43 -20.38
N ARG A 169 -7.13 -11.04 -20.33
CA ARG A 169 -7.42 -12.31 -21.05
C ARG A 169 -7.34 -12.19 -22.56
N ARG A 170 -7.72 -11.03 -23.12
CA ARG A 170 -7.71 -10.76 -24.56
C ARG A 170 -6.35 -10.31 -25.06
N ASN A 171 -5.46 -9.87 -24.18
CA ASN A 171 -4.12 -9.42 -24.56
C ASN A 171 -3.17 -10.62 -24.69
N PRO A 172 -2.61 -10.89 -25.86
CA PRO A 172 -1.68 -12.01 -26.07
C PRO A 172 -0.39 -11.85 -25.23
N ILE A 173 -0.05 -10.63 -24.80
CA ILE A 173 1.11 -10.34 -23.95
C ILE A 173 0.74 -10.51 -22.48
N GLY A 174 -0.56 -10.61 -22.14
CA GLY A 174 -1.05 -10.68 -20.76
C GLY A 174 -1.19 -9.31 -20.10
N LEU A 175 -0.27 -8.95 -19.20
CA LEU A 175 -0.26 -7.64 -18.55
C LEU A 175 -0.07 -6.50 -19.55
N ASN A 176 -0.62 -5.31 -19.24
CA ASN A 176 -0.28 -4.11 -19.97
C ASN A 176 1.19 -3.73 -19.75
N SER A 177 1.75 -2.91 -20.64
CA SER A 177 3.19 -2.55 -20.62
C SER A 177 3.59 -1.86 -19.32
N SER A 178 2.71 -1.07 -18.72
CA SER A 178 2.97 -0.37 -17.46
C SER A 178 3.05 -1.35 -16.28
N ASP A 179 2.05 -2.24 -16.15
CA ASP A 179 2.05 -3.27 -15.11
C ASP A 179 3.25 -4.21 -15.25
N LEU A 180 3.58 -4.61 -16.50
CA LEU A 180 4.73 -5.46 -16.81
C LEU A 180 6.04 -4.79 -16.37
N ALA A 181 6.23 -3.53 -16.72
CA ALA A 181 7.44 -2.79 -16.36
C ALA A 181 7.57 -2.60 -14.86
N MET A 182 6.50 -2.11 -14.20
CA MET A 182 6.56 -1.68 -12.81
C MET A 182 6.49 -2.83 -11.80
N HIS A 183 5.78 -3.90 -12.12
CA HIS A 183 5.52 -5.00 -11.19
C HIS A 183 6.27 -6.29 -11.52
N VAL A 184 6.86 -6.41 -12.71
CA VAL A 184 7.63 -7.59 -13.11
C VAL A 184 9.08 -7.20 -13.39
N ALA A 185 9.34 -6.47 -14.49
CA ALA A 185 10.70 -6.26 -14.97
C ALA A 185 11.58 -5.50 -13.97
N ILE A 186 11.09 -4.40 -13.38
CA ILE A 186 11.88 -3.62 -12.42
C ILE A 186 12.07 -4.35 -11.09
N PRO A 187 11.05 -5.00 -10.48
CA PRO A 187 11.26 -5.84 -9.30
C PRO A 187 12.16 -7.06 -9.52
N GLU A 188 12.17 -7.63 -10.72
CA GLU A 188 13.07 -8.74 -11.06
C GLU A 188 14.55 -8.34 -10.94
N VAL A 189 14.90 -7.11 -11.31
CA VAL A 189 16.25 -6.54 -11.09
C VAL A 189 16.61 -6.50 -9.61
N ASP A 190 15.62 -6.39 -8.73
CA ASP A 190 15.81 -6.46 -7.27
C ASP A 190 15.94 -7.91 -6.75
N GLY A 191 15.83 -8.92 -7.60
CA GLY A 191 15.85 -10.33 -7.20
C GLY A 191 14.55 -10.80 -6.56
N ARG A 192 13.40 -10.20 -6.92
CA ARG A 192 12.08 -10.59 -6.42
C ARG A 192 11.59 -11.86 -7.13
N ILE A 193 10.93 -12.73 -6.37
CA ILE A 193 10.26 -13.90 -6.92
C ILE A 193 8.90 -13.45 -7.44
N ASN A 194 8.58 -13.74 -8.70
CA ASN A 194 7.28 -13.42 -9.25
C ASN A 194 6.18 -14.24 -8.56
N GLY A 195 5.32 -13.59 -7.79
CA GLY A 195 4.20 -14.20 -7.07
C GLY A 195 2.89 -14.22 -7.87
N GLY A 196 2.87 -13.62 -9.06
CA GLY A 196 1.71 -13.57 -9.94
C GLY A 196 0.73 -12.45 -9.65
N ILE A 197 -0.37 -12.45 -10.43
CA ILE A 197 -1.43 -11.45 -10.34
C ILE A 197 -2.44 -11.89 -9.28
N VAL A 198 -2.67 -11.07 -8.28
CA VAL A 198 -3.60 -11.34 -7.18
C VAL A 198 -4.92 -10.58 -7.31
N SER A 199 -4.95 -9.50 -8.10
CA SER A 199 -6.18 -8.75 -8.35
C SER A 199 -6.17 -8.05 -9.71
N PHE A 200 -7.38 -7.76 -10.20
CA PHE A 200 -7.66 -6.94 -11.37
C PHE A 200 -8.62 -5.83 -10.99
N LYS A 201 -8.63 -4.75 -11.75
CA LYS A 201 -9.62 -3.68 -11.59
C LYS A 201 -10.96 -4.09 -12.16
N SER A 202 -12.06 -3.75 -11.45
CA SER A 202 -13.44 -3.83 -11.96
C SER A 202 -14.14 -2.49 -11.76
N GLU A 203 -15.11 -2.18 -12.60
CA GLU A 203 -15.97 -1.01 -12.43
C GLU A 203 -17.15 -1.40 -11.53
N GLN A 204 -17.45 -0.57 -10.54
CA GLN A 204 -18.74 -0.64 -9.86
C GLN A 204 -19.76 0.25 -10.58
N ALA A 205 -21.02 -0.18 -10.59
CA ALA A 205 -22.11 0.51 -11.31
C ALA A 205 -22.44 1.89 -10.73
N ILE A 206 -21.97 2.25 -9.54
CA ILE A 206 -22.36 3.47 -8.81
C ILE A 206 -21.15 4.30 -8.36
N ASP A 207 -19.95 3.76 -8.45
CA ASP A 207 -18.76 4.45 -7.99
C ASP A 207 -17.62 4.25 -8.99
N LEU A 208 -16.91 5.32 -9.32
CA LEU A 208 -15.69 5.25 -10.13
C LEU A 208 -14.54 4.54 -9.38
N SER A 209 -14.79 4.08 -8.18
CA SER A 209 -13.84 3.26 -7.44
C SER A 209 -13.68 1.90 -8.13
N LEU A 210 -12.45 1.53 -8.38
CA LEU A 210 -12.10 0.27 -9.02
C LEU A 210 -12.03 -0.81 -7.95
N ILE A 211 -12.93 -1.81 -8.02
CA ILE A 211 -12.86 -2.96 -7.14
C ILE A 211 -11.90 -4.00 -7.70
N HIS A 212 -11.12 -4.56 -6.81
CA HIS A 212 -10.25 -5.69 -7.08
C HIS A 212 -11.02 -7.00 -6.91
N ILE A 213 -10.91 -7.89 -7.87
CA ILE A 213 -11.51 -9.22 -7.86
C ILE A 213 -10.41 -10.26 -7.74
#